data_e2b1577419c9f80914ecc412b1d40cd4
#
_entry.id   e2b1577419c9f80914ecc412b1d40cd4
#
_cell.length_a   1.000
_cell.length_b   1.000
_cell.length_c   1.000
_cell.angle_alpha   90.00
_cell.angle_beta   90.00
_cell.angle_gamma   90.00
#
_symmetry.space_group_name_H-M   'P 1'
#
loop_
_entity.id
_entity.type
_entity.pdbx_description
1 polymer ?
#
loop_
_entity_poly.entity_id
_entity_poly.type
_entity_poly.pdbx_seq_one_letter_code
_entity_poly.pdbx_strand_id
1 'polypeptide(L)'
;MARTVSEVMNRELFGVPEDAHADDVLEAILAYGITAVPVLDDERRPIGVTSLRDLLRPDRGAQVTRPALTVGPGATVEQAATTMDDAGCHHLVVIDEEGRAVGMLSSLDLVRALIGRPVKHPSTFPHRDRRFGITWSDDEALEAARVEVAPDAPGILELVRGEVGIEDIVVWVEAVHSLRARVRELVELPQDDEPALARILARRKGLRFRGAVVTDAAERASLARTLREIADAQFLPRASAAALSDERSVEP
;
A
#
# COMPACT_ATOMS: atom_id res chain seq x y z
N MET A 1 11.96 -27.55 5.85
CA MET A 1 12.86 -26.76 4.98
C MET A 1 13.18 -25.47 5.70
N ALA A 2 14.43 -25.01 5.65
CA ALA A 2 14.79 -23.70 6.19
C ALA A 2 14.05 -22.61 5.39
N ARG A 3 13.52 -21.60 6.08
CA ARG A 3 12.85 -20.46 5.44
C ARG A 3 13.89 -19.59 4.74
N THR A 4 13.52 -19.07 3.58
CA THR A 4 14.39 -18.16 2.81
C THR A 4 14.08 -16.69 3.10
N VAL A 5 15.05 -15.82 2.81
CA VAL A 5 14.89 -14.36 2.92
C VAL A 5 13.71 -13.88 2.08
N SER A 6 13.50 -14.43 0.89
CA SER A 6 12.38 -14.06 0.02
C SER A 6 10.99 -14.34 0.61
N GLU A 7 10.89 -15.26 1.57
CA GLU A 7 9.61 -15.60 2.24
C GLU A 7 9.31 -14.67 3.42
N VAL A 8 10.31 -13.94 3.90
CA VAL A 8 10.21 -13.15 5.13
C VAL A 8 10.53 -11.66 4.95
N MET A 9 11.16 -11.26 3.83
CA MET A 9 11.50 -9.85 3.55
C MET A 9 10.27 -8.99 3.28
N ASN A 10 10.37 -7.71 3.58
CA ASN A 10 9.42 -6.72 3.07
C ASN A 10 9.75 -6.41 1.60
N ARG A 11 8.83 -6.73 0.70
CA ARG A 11 8.96 -6.45 -0.75
C ARG A 11 8.53 -5.03 -1.11
N GLU A 12 7.78 -4.36 -0.24
CA GLU A 12 7.41 -2.95 -0.43
C GLU A 12 8.58 -2.08 0.01
N LEU A 13 9.53 -1.91 -0.91
CA LEU A 13 10.74 -1.18 -0.65
C LEU A 13 10.53 0.32 -0.90
N PHE A 14 10.55 1.10 0.18
CA PHE A 14 10.73 2.54 0.12
C PHE A 14 12.22 2.82 0.19
N GLY A 15 12.81 3.27 -0.92
CA GLY A 15 14.21 3.69 -1.03
C GLY A 15 14.30 5.18 -1.35
N VAL A 16 15.38 5.81 -0.94
CA VAL A 16 15.63 7.24 -1.17
C VAL A 16 16.89 7.45 -2.00
N PRO A 17 16.98 8.50 -2.84
CA PRO A 17 18.21 8.86 -3.54
C PRO A 17 19.26 9.42 -2.55
N GLU A 18 20.51 9.51 -3.00
CA GLU A 18 21.63 9.96 -2.16
C GLU A 18 21.48 11.42 -1.67
N ASP A 19 20.86 12.25 -2.48
CA ASP A 19 20.61 13.67 -2.22
C ASP A 19 19.30 13.97 -1.48
N ALA A 20 18.59 12.92 -1.02
CA ALA A 20 17.34 13.08 -0.28
C ALA A 20 17.53 13.94 0.98
N HIS A 21 16.63 14.89 1.20
CA HIS A 21 16.65 15.72 2.38
C HIS A 21 16.34 14.90 3.64
N ALA A 22 17.13 15.08 4.69
CA ALA A 22 17.01 14.31 5.93
C ALA A 22 15.64 14.44 6.61
N ASP A 23 15.06 15.66 6.57
CA ASP A 23 13.77 15.92 7.19
C ASP A 23 12.64 15.20 6.42
N ASP A 24 12.71 15.14 5.07
CA ASP A 24 11.75 14.42 4.23
C ASP A 24 11.84 12.91 4.47
N VAL A 25 13.07 12.38 4.61
CA VAL A 25 13.30 10.97 4.92
C VAL A 25 12.78 10.63 6.31
N LEU A 26 12.98 11.51 7.29
CA LEU A 26 12.47 11.33 8.65
C LEU A 26 10.94 11.31 8.67
N GLU A 27 10.30 12.25 7.97
CA GLU A 27 8.84 12.30 7.86
C GLU A 27 8.29 11.01 7.23
N ALA A 28 8.89 10.54 6.14
CA ALA A 28 8.50 9.30 5.48
C ALA A 28 8.68 8.07 6.38
N ILE A 29 9.80 7.96 7.10
CA ILE A 29 10.05 6.87 8.05
C ILE A 29 8.97 6.82 9.13
N LEU A 30 8.60 7.98 9.68
CA LEU A 30 7.56 8.09 10.70
C LEU A 30 6.17 7.77 10.13
N ALA A 31 5.84 8.32 8.97
CA ALA A 31 4.55 8.10 8.31
C ALA A 31 4.31 6.63 7.95
N TYR A 32 5.34 5.94 7.46
CA TYR A 32 5.25 4.53 7.08
C TYR A 32 5.48 3.55 8.24
N GLY A 33 5.83 4.02 9.43
CA GLY A 33 6.11 3.17 10.58
C GLY A 33 7.29 2.22 10.38
N ILE A 34 8.26 2.62 9.54
CA ILE A 34 9.51 1.89 9.28
C ILE A 34 10.65 2.51 10.11
N THR A 35 11.78 1.83 10.20
CA THR A 35 12.90 2.28 11.05
C THR A 35 14.18 2.54 10.29
N ALA A 36 14.26 2.10 9.04
CA ALA A 36 15.39 2.31 8.15
C ALA A 36 14.94 2.24 6.69
N VAL A 37 15.67 2.93 5.82
CA VAL A 37 15.47 2.94 4.37
C VAL A 37 16.80 2.77 3.65
N PRO A 38 16.88 2.06 2.54
CA PRO A 38 18.06 1.99 1.71
C PRO A 38 18.22 3.30 0.93
N VAL A 39 19.45 3.74 0.80
CA VAL A 39 19.85 4.82 -0.11
C VAL A 39 20.27 4.15 -1.42
N LEU A 40 19.65 4.55 -2.53
CA LEU A 40 19.79 3.89 -3.83
C LEU A 40 20.41 4.84 -4.85
N ASP A 41 21.18 4.27 -5.78
CA ASP A 41 21.58 4.96 -7.00
C ASP A 41 20.47 4.95 -8.08
N ASP A 42 20.75 5.55 -9.24
CA ASP A 42 19.80 5.65 -10.37
C ASP A 42 19.42 4.27 -10.94
N GLU A 43 20.29 3.25 -10.81
CA GLU A 43 20.04 1.88 -11.19
C GLU A 43 19.36 1.05 -10.11
N ARG A 44 18.94 1.70 -9.01
CA ARG A 44 18.32 1.06 -7.83
C ARG A 44 19.27 0.14 -7.04
N ARG A 45 20.58 0.32 -7.15
CA ARG A 45 21.55 -0.42 -6.34
C ARG A 45 21.73 0.27 -4.98
N PRO A 46 21.79 -0.49 -3.88
CA PRO A 46 21.92 0.09 -2.55
C PRO A 46 23.36 0.56 -2.31
N ILE A 47 23.52 1.87 -2.13
CA ILE A 47 24.81 2.49 -1.77
C ILE A 47 25.01 2.67 -0.27
N GLY A 48 23.91 2.62 0.49
CA GLY A 48 23.91 2.73 1.94
C GLY A 48 22.54 2.49 2.54
N VAL A 49 22.45 2.62 3.84
CA VAL A 49 21.20 2.58 4.62
C VAL A 49 21.18 3.77 5.56
N THR A 50 20.06 4.45 5.66
CA THR A 50 19.80 5.45 6.70
C THR A 50 18.71 4.96 7.63
N SER A 51 18.90 5.17 8.93
CA SER A 51 17.96 4.74 9.96
C SER A 51 17.44 5.93 10.77
N LEU A 52 16.34 5.71 11.48
CA LEU A 52 15.78 6.70 12.41
C LEU A 52 16.86 7.20 13.40
N ARG A 53 17.75 6.28 13.87
CA ARG A 53 18.86 6.65 14.76
C ARG A 53 19.84 7.62 14.10
N ASP A 54 20.15 7.42 12.81
CA ASP A 54 21.09 8.26 12.07
C ASP A 54 20.51 9.66 11.85
N LEU A 55 19.23 9.73 11.53
CA LEU A 55 18.51 11.00 11.30
C LEU A 55 18.31 11.84 12.56
N LEU A 56 18.26 11.20 13.74
CA LEU A 56 18.09 11.89 15.04
C LEU A 56 19.42 12.30 15.69
N ARG A 57 20.57 12.03 15.09
CA ARG A 57 21.87 12.47 15.61
C ARG A 57 22.03 14.00 15.47
N PRO A 58 22.63 14.66 16.50
CA PRO A 58 22.82 16.12 16.45
C PRO A 58 23.75 16.60 15.35
N ASP A 59 24.71 15.76 14.95
CA ASP A 59 25.76 16.05 13.96
C ASP A 59 25.38 15.61 12.55
N ARG A 60 24.17 15.63 12.18
CA ARG A 60 23.55 15.29 10.87
C ARG A 60 24.47 15.09 9.63
N GLY A 61 25.80 15.00 9.86
CA GLY A 61 26.84 14.92 8.83
C GLY A 61 27.08 13.52 8.24
N ALA A 62 26.62 12.46 8.90
CA ALA A 62 26.77 11.08 8.44
C ALA A 62 25.45 10.33 8.59
N GLN A 63 24.48 10.72 7.79
CA GLN A 63 23.11 10.17 7.86
C GLN A 63 22.96 8.82 7.15
N VAL A 64 24.01 8.36 6.47
CA VAL A 64 24.00 7.13 5.68
C VAL A 64 25.11 6.22 6.13
N THR A 65 24.76 5.03 6.62
CA THR A 65 25.74 3.96 6.90
C THR A 65 26.14 3.30 5.57
N ARG A 66 27.43 3.29 5.27
CA ARG A 66 28.01 2.75 4.02
C ARG A 66 29.13 1.75 4.31
N PRO A 67 29.30 0.73 3.44
CA PRO A 67 28.36 0.35 2.37
C PRO A 67 27.07 -0.24 2.93
N ALA A 68 26.02 -0.32 2.10
CA ALA A 68 24.82 -1.09 2.45
C ALA A 68 25.20 -2.56 2.64
N LEU A 69 24.76 -3.16 3.73
CA LEU A 69 24.86 -4.59 3.91
C LEU A 69 23.72 -5.27 3.18
N THR A 70 24.04 -6.25 2.35
CA THR A 70 23.10 -6.87 1.44
C THR A 70 23.01 -8.38 1.64
N VAL A 71 21.91 -8.96 1.17
CA VAL A 71 21.67 -10.40 1.15
C VAL A 71 20.86 -10.79 -0.09
N GLY A 72 21.08 -11.97 -0.63
CA GLY A 72 20.28 -12.50 -1.73
C GLY A 72 18.94 -13.07 -1.24
N PRO A 73 17.87 -13.09 -2.08
CA PRO A 73 16.56 -13.59 -1.72
C PRO A 73 16.55 -15.11 -1.41
N GLY A 74 17.50 -15.86 -1.98
CA GLY A 74 17.67 -17.31 -1.76
C GLY A 74 18.43 -17.69 -0.49
N ALA A 75 19.05 -16.73 0.23
CA ALA A 75 19.72 -17.01 1.48
C ALA A 75 18.72 -17.49 2.54
N THR A 76 19.21 -18.30 3.50
CA THR A 76 18.37 -18.74 4.62
C THR A 76 18.23 -17.65 5.68
N VAL A 77 17.16 -17.74 6.48
CA VAL A 77 16.91 -16.84 7.61
C VAL A 77 18.10 -16.88 8.60
N GLU A 78 18.69 -18.04 8.82
CA GLU A 78 19.84 -18.23 9.70
C GLU A 78 21.10 -17.53 9.14
N GLN A 79 21.34 -17.64 7.83
CA GLN A 79 22.46 -16.93 7.18
C GLN A 79 22.30 -15.41 7.30
N ALA A 80 21.10 -14.89 7.07
CA ALA A 80 20.82 -13.48 7.23
C ALA A 80 20.97 -13.02 8.69
N ALA A 81 20.54 -13.85 9.67
CA ALA A 81 20.70 -13.56 11.08
C ALA A 81 22.18 -13.49 11.47
N THR A 82 23.01 -14.44 11.01
CA THR A 82 24.47 -14.44 11.22
C THR A 82 25.10 -13.16 10.63
N THR A 83 24.70 -12.78 9.39
CA THR A 83 25.20 -11.56 8.76
C THR A 83 24.87 -10.31 9.59
N MET A 84 23.66 -10.22 10.15
CA MET A 84 23.27 -9.09 11.01
C MET A 84 24.04 -9.07 12.32
N ASP A 85 24.24 -10.23 12.95
CA ASP A 85 24.96 -10.37 14.21
C ASP A 85 26.43 -10.00 14.04
N ASP A 86 27.12 -10.60 13.09
CA ASP A 86 28.53 -10.33 12.77
C ASP A 86 28.81 -8.87 12.47
N ALA A 87 27.87 -8.21 11.78
CA ALA A 87 27.98 -6.79 11.40
C ALA A 87 27.44 -5.82 12.46
N GLY A 88 26.77 -6.29 13.51
CA GLY A 88 26.12 -5.45 14.51
C GLY A 88 25.02 -4.56 13.94
N CYS A 89 24.31 -5.02 12.91
CA CYS A 89 23.28 -4.25 12.24
C CYS A 89 21.89 -4.88 12.42
N HIS A 90 20.84 -4.09 12.16
CA HIS A 90 19.45 -4.51 12.34
C HIS A 90 18.66 -4.61 11.02
N HIS A 91 19.31 -4.29 9.91
CA HIS A 91 18.67 -4.29 8.60
C HIS A 91 19.64 -4.75 7.52
N LEU A 92 19.14 -5.54 6.57
CA LEU A 92 19.84 -5.91 5.34
C LEU A 92 18.97 -5.48 4.15
N VAL A 93 19.62 -4.99 3.10
CA VAL A 93 18.95 -4.76 1.82
C VAL A 93 18.99 -6.06 1.03
N VAL A 94 17.83 -6.51 0.56
CA VAL A 94 17.75 -7.69 -0.30
C VAL A 94 17.95 -7.26 -1.75
N ILE A 95 18.93 -7.89 -2.43
CA ILE A 95 19.29 -7.56 -3.81
C ILE A 95 19.08 -8.74 -4.75
N ASP A 96 18.68 -8.43 -6.00
CA ASP A 96 18.61 -9.43 -7.07
C ASP A 96 20.00 -9.76 -7.64
N GLU A 97 20.03 -10.62 -8.69
CA GLU A 97 21.27 -11.03 -9.36
C GLU A 97 21.98 -9.88 -10.08
N GLU A 98 21.24 -8.81 -10.44
CA GLU A 98 21.77 -7.60 -11.04
C GLU A 98 22.24 -6.57 -10.00
N GLY A 99 22.10 -6.87 -8.70
CA GLY A 99 22.50 -6.02 -7.59
C GLY A 99 21.48 -4.94 -7.23
N ARG A 100 20.27 -4.99 -7.78
CA ARG A 100 19.21 -4.01 -7.49
C ARG A 100 18.46 -4.40 -6.22
N ALA A 101 18.09 -3.40 -5.45
CA ALA A 101 17.29 -3.60 -4.25
C ALA A 101 15.86 -4.06 -4.58
N VAL A 102 15.48 -5.23 -4.05
CA VAL A 102 14.17 -5.87 -4.24
C VAL A 102 13.39 -6.07 -2.94
N GLY A 103 13.98 -5.71 -1.81
CA GLY A 103 13.34 -5.79 -0.51
C GLY A 103 14.22 -5.31 0.63
N MET A 104 13.63 -5.29 1.82
CA MET A 104 14.30 -4.99 3.07
C MET A 104 14.01 -6.08 4.10
N LEU A 105 14.99 -6.42 4.91
CA LEU A 105 14.89 -7.41 5.97
C LEU A 105 15.32 -6.79 7.29
N SER A 106 14.49 -6.87 8.31
CA SER A 106 14.81 -6.40 9.67
C SER A 106 15.11 -7.56 10.62
N SER A 107 15.81 -7.27 11.69
CA SER A 107 16.07 -8.25 12.77
C SER A 107 14.77 -8.80 13.38
N LEU A 108 13.69 -7.99 13.43
CA LEU A 108 12.40 -8.45 13.93
C LEU A 108 11.74 -9.49 13.00
N ASP A 109 11.93 -9.35 11.68
CA ASP A 109 11.46 -10.33 10.69
C ASP A 109 12.15 -11.67 10.90
N LEU A 110 13.47 -11.65 11.13
CA LEU A 110 14.25 -12.85 11.45
C LEU A 110 13.79 -13.49 12.75
N VAL A 111 13.61 -12.71 13.83
CA VAL A 111 13.12 -13.22 15.11
C VAL A 111 11.78 -13.91 14.94
N ARG A 112 10.82 -13.28 14.25
CA ARG A 112 9.51 -13.86 13.99
C ARG A 112 9.60 -15.15 13.19
N ALA A 113 10.44 -15.15 12.15
CA ALA A 113 10.64 -16.33 11.32
C ALA A 113 11.24 -17.51 12.13
N LEU A 114 12.28 -17.24 12.94
CA LEU A 114 12.97 -18.25 13.75
C LEU A 114 12.06 -18.89 14.82
N ILE A 115 11.15 -18.11 15.41
CA ILE A 115 10.19 -18.64 16.41
C ILE A 115 8.88 -19.15 15.77
N GLY A 116 8.83 -19.29 14.44
CA GLY A 116 7.68 -19.85 13.73
C GLY A 116 6.45 -18.95 13.69
N ARG A 117 6.60 -17.64 13.96
CA ARG A 117 5.49 -16.67 13.87
C ARG A 117 5.37 -16.10 12.46
N PRO A 118 4.15 -15.69 12.04
CA PRO A 118 3.96 -14.95 10.81
C PRO A 118 4.76 -13.65 10.83
N VAL A 119 5.50 -13.38 9.75
CA VAL A 119 6.16 -12.09 9.55
C VAL A 119 5.10 -11.08 9.08
N LYS A 120 5.06 -9.92 9.75
CA LYS A 120 4.17 -8.81 9.41
C LYS A 120 5.03 -7.60 9.13
N HIS A 121 4.89 -7.06 7.95
CA HIS A 121 5.53 -5.80 7.59
C HIS A 121 4.56 -4.63 7.77
N PRO A 122 5.04 -3.45 8.18
CA PRO A 122 4.25 -2.24 8.03
C PRO A 122 3.94 -2.07 6.54
N SER A 123 2.75 -1.59 6.22
CA SER A 123 2.46 -1.22 4.84
C SER A 123 3.24 0.05 4.52
N THR A 124 4.24 -0.06 3.67
CA THR A 124 5.04 1.08 3.21
C THR A 124 4.22 1.97 2.26
N PHE A 125 3.22 1.39 1.64
CA PHE A 125 2.27 2.09 0.78
C PHE A 125 0.84 1.68 1.20
N PRO A 126 0.31 2.25 2.28
CA PRO A 126 -0.98 1.83 2.88
C PRO A 126 -2.14 1.90 1.89
N HIS A 127 -2.04 2.79 0.90
CA HIS A 127 -3.05 2.97 -0.13
C HIS A 127 -2.79 2.17 -1.41
N ARG A 128 -1.72 1.34 -1.44
CA ARG A 128 -1.43 0.50 -2.61
C ARG A 128 -2.26 -0.76 -2.60
N ASP A 129 -3.14 -0.85 -3.57
CA ASP A 129 -3.83 -2.10 -3.87
C ASP A 129 -2.89 -3.04 -4.64
N ARG A 130 -2.37 -4.05 -3.96
CA ARG A 130 -1.42 -5.02 -4.53
C ARG A 130 -2.06 -5.92 -5.59
N ARG A 131 -3.36 -6.15 -5.47
CA ARG A 131 -4.12 -7.02 -6.39
C ARG A 131 -4.18 -6.41 -7.78
N PHE A 132 -4.32 -5.10 -7.85
CA PHE A 132 -4.48 -4.35 -9.09
C PHE A 132 -3.25 -3.50 -9.45
N GLY A 133 -2.25 -3.40 -8.56
CA GLY A 133 -1.04 -2.62 -8.78
C GLY A 133 -1.24 -1.09 -8.78
N ILE A 134 -2.41 -0.62 -8.34
CA ILE A 134 -2.75 0.81 -8.27
C ILE A 134 -2.53 1.38 -6.86
N THR A 135 -2.36 2.69 -6.78
CA THR A 135 -2.22 3.41 -5.50
C THR A 135 -3.39 4.39 -5.38
N TRP A 136 -4.15 4.25 -4.32
CA TRP A 136 -5.24 5.15 -3.98
C TRP A 136 -4.72 6.42 -3.30
N SER A 137 -5.41 7.54 -3.47
CA SER A 137 -5.26 8.71 -2.60
C SER A 137 -5.81 8.42 -1.20
N ASP A 138 -5.58 9.33 -0.25
CA ASP A 138 -6.32 9.35 1.00
C ASP A 138 -7.83 9.47 0.74
N ASP A 139 -8.61 8.97 1.68
CA ASP A 139 -10.06 9.14 1.70
C ASP A 139 -10.41 10.56 2.13
N GLU A 140 -10.96 11.35 1.22
CA GLU A 140 -11.32 12.75 1.45
C GLU A 140 -12.84 12.94 1.48
N ALA A 141 -13.32 13.85 2.34
CA ALA A 141 -14.74 14.19 2.37
C ALA A 141 -15.21 14.75 1.01
N LEU A 142 -16.37 14.30 0.53
CA LEU A 142 -16.95 14.81 -0.72
C LEU A 142 -17.58 16.20 -0.49
N GLU A 143 -16.73 17.21 -0.44
CA GLU A 143 -17.08 18.62 -0.18
C GLU A 143 -16.19 19.61 -0.96
N ALA A 144 -16.66 20.85 -1.13
CA ALA A 144 -15.99 21.84 -1.95
C ALA A 144 -14.54 22.15 -1.52
N ALA A 145 -14.28 22.15 -0.21
CA ALA A 145 -12.94 22.42 0.34
C ALA A 145 -11.90 21.34 0.00
N ARG A 146 -12.33 20.17 -0.46
CA ARG A 146 -11.47 19.02 -0.77
C ARG A 146 -11.28 18.74 -2.26
N VAL A 147 -11.95 19.48 -3.14
CA VAL A 147 -11.85 19.29 -4.60
C VAL A 147 -10.42 19.39 -5.12
N GLU A 148 -9.66 20.37 -4.62
CA GLU A 148 -8.29 20.63 -5.10
C GLU A 148 -7.27 19.57 -4.64
N VAL A 149 -7.60 18.74 -3.65
CA VAL A 149 -6.75 17.62 -3.24
C VAL A 149 -6.76 16.49 -4.28
N ALA A 150 -7.87 16.34 -5.02
CA ALA A 150 -7.95 15.34 -6.08
C ALA A 150 -6.94 15.63 -7.20
N PRO A 151 -6.20 14.62 -7.70
CA PRO A 151 -5.28 14.78 -8.83
C PRO A 151 -6.01 15.26 -10.09
N ASP A 152 -5.40 16.23 -10.81
CA ASP A 152 -5.88 16.61 -12.14
C ASP A 152 -5.33 15.67 -13.20
N ALA A 153 -5.77 14.43 -13.16
CA ALA A 153 -5.29 13.34 -14.00
C ALA A 153 -6.40 12.31 -14.25
N PRO A 154 -6.31 11.54 -15.34
CA PRO A 154 -7.22 10.43 -15.59
C PRO A 154 -7.01 9.32 -14.55
N GLY A 155 -8.12 8.72 -14.12
CA GLY A 155 -8.04 7.71 -13.06
C GLY A 155 -9.34 6.96 -12.81
N ILE A 156 -9.34 6.24 -11.72
CA ILE A 156 -10.50 5.57 -11.15
C ILE A 156 -10.90 6.32 -9.90
N LEU A 157 -12.18 6.70 -9.83
CA LEU A 157 -12.78 7.34 -8.68
C LEU A 157 -13.64 6.33 -7.93
N GLU A 158 -13.46 6.27 -6.62
CA GLU A 158 -14.35 5.56 -5.70
C GLU A 158 -15.05 6.54 -4.76
N LEU A 159 -16.34 6.31 -4.55
CA LEU A 159 -17.07 6.91 -3.44
C LEU A 159 -17.20 5.86 -2.33
N VAL A 160 -16.84 6.26 -1.12
CA VAL A 160 -16.75 5.39 0.05
C VAL A 160 -17.68 5.91 1.14
N ARG A 161 -18.36 5.01 1.80
CA ARG A 161 -19.18 5.32 2.97
C ARG A 161 -18.80 4.42 4.12
N GLY A 162 -18.53 5.04 5.28
CA GLY A 162 -18.26 4.33 6.52
C GLY A 162 -18.65 5.20 7.71
N GLU A 163 -18.95 4.56 8.81
CA GLU A 163 -19.06 5.20 10.12
C GLU A 163 -17.84 4.84 10.94
N VAL A 164 -17.45 5.69 11.89
CA VAL A 164 -16.31 5.44 12.76
C VAL A 164 -16.46 4.07 13.45
N GLY A 165 -15.53 3.15 13.17
CA GLY A 165 -15.53 1.79 13.75
C GLY A 165 -16.25 0.72 12.92
N ILE A 166 -16.78 1.06 11.74
CA ILE A 166 -17.36 0.12 10.78
C ILE A 166 -16.47 0.08 9.55
N GLU A 167 -16.27 -1.10 8.96
CA GLU A 167 -15.51 -1.26 7.73
C GLU A 167 -16.13 -0.41 6.60
N ASP A 168 -15.29 0.35 5.92
CA ASP A 168 -15.69 1.24 4.84
C ASP A 168 -16.27 0.45 3.66
N ILE A 169 -17.38 0.93 3.12
CA ILE A 169 -18.07 0.32 2.00
C ILE A 169 -17.88 1.19 0.76
N VAL A 170 -17.37 0.63 -0.32
CA VAL A 170 -17.32 1.27 -1.63
C VAL A 170 -18.74 1.26 -2.20
N VAL A 171 -19.32 2.45 -2.40
CA VAL A 171 -20.70 2.61 -2.88
C VAL A 171 -20.79 3.01 -4.35
N TRP A 172 -19.66 3.45 -4.94
CA TRP A 172 -19.57 3.81 -6.36
C TRP A 172 -18.16 3.68 -6.88
N VAL A 173 -18.00 3.24 -8.13
CA VAL A 173 -16.71 3.15 -8.83
C VAL A 173 -16.90 3.62 -10.28
N GLU A 174 -16.05 4.51 -10.75
CA GLU A 174 -16.06 4.94 -12.14
C GLU A 174 -14.66 5.28 -12.69
N ALA A 175 -14.50 5.09 -14.01
CA ALA A 175 -13.33 5.55 -14.76
C ALA A 175 -13.57 6.99 -15.23
N VAL A 176 -12.61 7.88 -14.96
CA VAL A 176 -12.76 9.31 -15.25
C VAL A 176 -11.57 9.85 -16.05
N HIS A 177 -11.81 10.93 -16.82
CA HIS A 177 -10.76 11.63 -17.58
C HIS A 177 -9.96 12.62 -16.74
N SER A 178 -10.55 13.16 -15.67
CA SER A 178 -9.90 13.95 -14.63
C SER A 178 -10.60 13.68 -13.31
N LEU A 179 -9.85 13.18 -12.33
CA LEU A 179 -10.36 12.94 -10.98
C LEU A 179 -10.88 14.24 -10.36
N ARG A 180 -10.09 15.33 -10.48
CA ARG A 180 -10.47 16.64 -9.93
C ARG A 180 -11.74 17.20 -10.58
N ALA A 181 -11.81 17.16 -11.90
CA ALA A 181 -12.99 17.67 -12.60
C ALA A 181 -14.25 16.91 -12.18
N ARG A 182 -14.15 15.57 -12.07
CA ARG A 182 -15.31 14.75 -11.68
C ARG A 182 -15.70 14.97 -10.22
N VAL A 183 -14.75 15.07 -9.30
CA VAL A 183 -15.05 15.41 -7.89
C VAL A 183 -15.75 16.78 -7.80
N ARG A 184 -15.31 17.77 -8.58
CA ARG A 184 -15.96 19.08 -8.63
C ARG A 184 -17.39 18.97 -9.11
N GLU A 185 -17.65 18.25 -10.19
CA GLU A 185 -19.02 17.99 -10.70
C GLU A 185 -19.92 17.37 -9.64
N LEU A 186 -19.44 16.32 -8.95
CA LEU A 186 -20.20 15.64 -7.90
C LEU A 186 -20.52 16.54 -6.70
N VAL A 187 -19.67 17.53 -6.43
CA VAL A 187 -19.88 18.52 -5.36
C VAL A 187 -20.85 19.62 -5.78
N GLU A 188 -20.69 20.19 -6.96
CA GLU A 188 -21.42 21.34 -7.45
C GLU A 188 -22.80 20.97 -8.01
N LEU A 189 -22.87 19.83 -8.70
CA LEU A 189 -24.08 19.34 -9.37
C LEU A 189 -24.55 18.02 -8.72
N PRO A 190 -25.34 18.08 -7.64
CA PRO A 190 -25.76 16.89 -6.92
C PRO A 190 -26.77 16.00 -7.66
N GLN A 191 -27.15 16.37 -8.88
CA GLN A 191 -28.01 15.59 -9.75
C GLN A 191 -27.14 14.99 -10.86
N ASP A 192 -27.04 13.67 -10.88
CA ASP A 192 -26.39 12.91 -11.94
C ASP A 192 -27.49 12.21 -12.78
N ASP A 193 -27.24 12.06 -14.08
CA ASP A 193 -28.16 11.36 -14.99
C ASP A 193 -28.22 9.86 -14.66
N GLU A 194 -27.20 9.32 -13.95
CA GLU A 194 -27.18 7.95 -13.46
C GLU A 194 -28.04 7.83 -12.18
N PRO A 195 -29.19 7.13 -12.22
CA PRO A 195 -30.12 7.10 -11.08
C PRO A 195 -29.56 6.47 -9.82
N ALA A 196 -28.55 5.58 -9.95
CA ALA A 196 -27.88 4.95 -8.81
C ALA A 196 -26.98 5.96 -8.09
N LEU A 197 -26.17 6.70 -8.84
CA LEU A 197 -25.30 7.74 -8.32
C LEU A 197 -26.09 8.89 -7.69
N ALA A 198 -27.17 9.33 -8.34
CA ALA A 198 -28.06 10.36 -7.79
C ALA A 198 -28.62 9.98 -6.40
N ARG A 199 -28.98 8.70 -6.19
CA ARG A 199 -29.43 8.20 -4.87
C ARG A 199 -28.32 8.20 -3.82
N ILE A 200 -27.08 7.93 -4.22
CA ILE A 200 -25.90 7.98 -3.35
C ILE A 200 -25.65 9.43 -2.93
N LEU A 201 -25.66 10.36 -3.89
CA LEU A 201 -25.41 11.79 -3.68
C LEU A 201 -26.52 12.46 -2.84
N ALA A 202 -27.77 12.01 -2.94
CA ALA A 202 -28.85 12.49 -2.08
C ALA A 202 -28.61 12.24 -0.58
N ARG A 203 -27.72 11.32 -0.23
CA ARG A 203 -27.32 10.98 1.15
C ARG A 203 -25.85 11.31 1.40
N ARG A 204 -25.43 12.55 1.17
CA ARG A 204 -24.01 12.98 1.19
C ARG A 204 -23.32 12.85 2.53
N LYS A 205 -24.03 12.90 3.64
CA LYS A 205 -23.42 12.87 4.97
C LYS A 205 -22.57 11.61 5.15
N GLY A 206 -21.28 11.82 5.46
CA GLY A 206 -20.31 10.72 5.60
C GLY A 206 -19.81 10.10 4.29
N LEU A 207 -20.15 10.72 3.14
CA LEU A 207 -19.61 10.28 1.85
C LEU A 207 -18.21 10.85 1.66
N ARG A 208 -17.27 9.98 1.31
CA ARG A 208 -15.87 10.30 1.01
C ARG A 208 -15.55 9.86 -0.41
N PHE A 209 -14.47 10.39 -0.96
CA PHE A 209 -13.92 9.95 -2.22
C PHE A 209 -12.45 9.59 -2.07
N ARG A 210 -11.98 8.71 -2.93
CA ARG A 210 -10.56 8.48 -3.20
C ARG A 210 -10.36 8.24 -4.68
N GLY A 211 -9.15 8.51 -5.16
CA GLY A 211 -8.80 8.37 -6.56
C GLY A 211 -7.50 7.62 -6.77
N ALA A 212 -7.44 6.78 -7.80
CA ALA A 212 -6.20 6.17 -8.27
C ALA A 212 -5.89 6.67 -9.68
N VAL A 213 -4.69 7.25 -9.88
CA VAL A 213 -4.27 7.70 -11.21
C VAL A 213 -3.94 6.49 -12.08
N VAL A 214 -4.64 6.37 -13.21
CA VAL A 214 -4.42 5.32 -14.22
C VAL A 214 -4.50 5.98 -15.59
N THR A 215 -3.36 6.18 -16.21
CA THR A 215 -3.25 6.98 -17.46
C THR A 215 -3.69 6.22 -18.69
N ASP A 216 -3.41 4.91 -18.78
CA ASP A 216 -3.87 4.08 -19.90
C ASP A 216 -5.40 3.93 -19.87
N ALA A 217 -6.05 4.24 -20.97
CA ALA A 217 -7.51 4.26 -21.06
C ALA A 217 -8.14 2.87 -21.03
N ALA A 218 -7.48 1.87 -21.64
CA ALA A 218 -7.99 0.50 -21.69
C ALA A 218 -7.85 -0.18 -20.33
N GLU A 219 -6.68 -0.01 -19.69
CA GLU A 219 -6.42 -0.48 -18.34
C GLU A 219 -7.41 0.15 -17.34
N ARG A 220 -7.59 1.47 -17.38
CA ARG A 220 -8.52 2.20 -16.52
C ARG A 220 -9.95 1.69 -16.64
N ALA A 221 -10.44 1.48 -17.87
CA ALA A 221 -11.79 0.98 -18.11
C ALA A 221 -11.95 -0.47 -17.61
N SER A 222 -10.93 -1.31 -17.78
CA SER A 222 -10.93 -2.69 -17.31
C SER A 222 -10.93 -2.78 -15.79
N LEU A 223 -10.05 -2.02 -15.14
CA LEU A 223 -9.94 -1.97 -13.67
C LEU A 223 -11.23 -1.43 -13.03
N ALA A 224 -11.79 -0.34 -13.56
CA ALA A 224 -13.02 0.23 -13.02
C ALA A 224 -14.21 -0.75 -13.10
N ARG A 225 -14.28 -1.56 -14.17
CA ARG A 225 -15.29 -2.61 -14.29
C ARG A 225 -15.10 -3.68 -13.22
N THR A 226 -13.91 -4.20 -13.06
CA THR A 226 -13.60 -5.24 -12.07
C THR A 226 -13.84 -4.74 -10.64
N LEU A 227 -13.42 -3.52 -10.32
CA LEU A 227 -13.65 -2.93 -9.00
C LEU A 227 -15.14 -2.69 -8.73
N ARG A 228 -15.93 -2.32 -9.75
CA ARG A 228 -17.39 -2.19 -9.64
C ARG A 228 -18.05 -3.54 -9.34
N GLU A 229 -17.67 -4.60 -10.05
CA GLU A 229 -18.16 -5.96 -9.81
C GLU A 229 -17.88 -6.42 -8.37
N ILE A 230 -16.70 -6.09 -7.84
CA ILE A 230 -16.33 -6.38 -6.46
C ILE A 230 -17.18 -5.59 -5.47
N ALA A 231 -17.38 -4.30 -5.72
CA ALA A 231 -18.21 -3.44 -4.88
C ALA A 231 -19.68 -3.94 -4.87
N ASP A 232 -20.23 -4.27 -6.02
CA ASP A 232 -21.59 -4.80 -6.15
C ASP A 232 -21.76 -6.13 -5.41
N ALA A 233 -20.73 -7.00 -5.44
CA ALA A 233 -20.76 -8.28 -4.73
C ALA A 233 -20.78 -8.13 -3.20
N GLN A 234 -20.30 -7.01 -2.65
CA GLN A 234 -20.38 -6.72 -1.21
C GLN A 234 -21.83 -6.46 -0.73
N PHE A 235 -22.71 -6.03 -1.64
CA PHE A 235 -24.13 -5.78 -1.35
C PHE A 235 -25.05 -6.99 -1.53
N LEU A 236 -24.55 -8.08 -2.14
CA LEU A 236 -25.33 -9.31 -2.23
C LEU A 236 -25.43 -9.94 -0.83
N PRO A 237 -26.65 -10.29 -0.34
CA PRO A 237 -26.78 -11.01 0.91
C PRO A 237 -25.98 -12.30 0.77
N ARG A 238 -25.02 -12.52 1.67
CA ARG A 238 -24.31 -13.80 1.77
C ARG A 238 -25.38 -14.87 1.90
N ALA A 239 -25.54 -15.70 0.87
CA ALA A 239 -26.42 -16.85 0.95
C ALA A 239 -25.99 -17.64 2.19
N SER A 240 -26.92 -17.76 3.14
CA SER A 240 -26.68 -18.42 4.41
C SER A 240 -26.11 -19.83 4.11
N ALA A 241 -24.95 -20.14 4.66
CA ALA A 241 -24.35 -21.47 4.59
C ALA A 241 -25.25 -22.59 5.21
N ALA A 242 -26.39 -22.21 5.75
CA ALA A 242 -27.42 -23.12 6.28
C ALA A 242 -28.27 -23.81 5.22
N ALA A 243 -28.23 -23.36 3.95
CA ALA A 243 -29.04 -23.99 2.90
C ALA A 243 -28.39 -25.22 2.24
N LEU A 244 -27.13 -25.55 2.58
CA LEU A 244 -26.40 -26.70 2.01
C LEU A 244 -26.33 -27.91 2.95
N SER A 245 -26.93 -27.86 4.13
CA SER A 245 -26.92 -28.96 5.09
C SER A 245 -28.21 -29.84 5.11
N ASP A 246 -29.23 -29.48 4.32
CA ASP A 246 -30.55 -30.14 4.40
C ASP A 246 -30.84 -31.15 3.26
N GLU A 247 -29.87 -31.48 2.41
CA GLU A 247 -30.05 -32.49 1.36
C GLU A 247 -29.35 -33.83 1.61
N ARG A 248 -28.96 -34.14 2.85
CA ARG A 248 -28.43 -35.46 3.19
C ARG A 248 -29.18 -36.14 4.35
N SER A 249 -30.48 -36.24 4.25
CA SER A 249 -31.25 -37.09 5.16
C SER A 249 -32.55 -37.50 4.49
N VAL A 250 -32.46 -38.19 3.35
CA VAL A 250 -33.54 -39.10 2.90
C VAL A 250 -32.87 -40.27 2.17
N GLU A 251 -32.67 -41.34 2.85
CA GLU A 251 -32.81 -42.69 2.26
C GLU A 251 -33.12 -43.70 3.36
N PRO A 252 -33.82 -44.76 2.99
CA PRO A 252 -34.81 -45.47 3.80
C PRO A 252 -34.27 -46.44 4.83
#